data_42c78b1f62aefac5d8109c50029c54a1
#
_entry.id   42c78b1f62aefac5d8109c50029c54a1
#
_cell.length_a   1.000
_cell.length_b   1.000
_cell.length_c   1.000
_cell.angle_alpha   90.00
_cell.angle_beta   90.00
_cell.angle_gamma   90.00
#
_symmetry.space_group_name_H-M   'P 1'
#
loop_
_entity.id
_entity.type
_entity.pdbx_description
1 polymer ?
#
loop_
_entity_poly.entity_id
_entity_poly.type
_entity_poly.pdbx_seq_one_letter_code
_entity_poly.pdbx_strand_id
1 'polypeptide(L)'
;TSAYKQLSIGNPLDQNNHVGPLIDQDAVNNYLHAIEAAQKEGGKVLVEGGVLSGPGYESGCYVKPCIIEAENHFAIVQHETFAPILYVMKYTGDVHEAIAMQNGVPQGLSSAIMTNELKESEAFLSAAGSDCGIANVNIGTSGAEIGGAFGGEKETGGGRESGSDAWKVYMRRQTNTINYSDSLPLAQGIKFDL
;
A
#
# COMPACT_ATOMS: atom_id res chain seq x y z
N THR A 1 7.21 14.59 14.39
CA THR A 1 7.30 14.17 15.81
C THR A 1 6.19 14.74 16.69
N SER A 2 5.74 16.00 16.51
CA SER A 2 4.74 16.62 17.40
C SER A 2 3.39 15.89 17.41
N ALA A 3 2.91 15.43 16.24
CA ALA A 3 1.66 14.68 16.13
C ALA A 3 1.72 13.33 16.87
N TYR A 4 2.86 12.63 16.81
CA TYR A 4 3.04 11.33 17.46
C TYR A 4 2.96 11.39 18.98
N LYS A 5 3.30 12.55 19.59
CA LYS A 5 3.17 12.77 21.04
C LYS A 5 1.70 12.91 21.50
N GLN A 6 0.78 13.13 20.58
CA GLN A 6 -0.63 13.33 20.84
C GLN A 6 -1.46 12.06 20.57
N LEU A 7 -0.81 10.97 20.11
CA LEU A 7 -1.48 9.71 19.84
C LEU A 7 -1.90 9.04 21.15
N SER A 8 -3.18 8.75 21.29
CA SER A 8 -3.74 7.90 22.34
C SER A 8 -3.73 6.46 21.87
N ILE A 9 -3.23 5.57 22.72
CA ILE A 9 -3.11 4.13 22.41
C ILE A 9 -3.95 3.38 23.46
N GLY A 10 -4.84 2.51 23.02
CA GLY A 10 -5.71 1.78 23.95
C GLY A 10 -6.80 0.98 23.26
N ASN A 11 -7.82 0.61 23.99
CA ASN A 11 -8.95 -0.18 23.50
C ASN A 11 -9.57 0.48 22.26
N PRO A 12 -9.62 -0.22 21.10
CA PRO A 12 -10.16 0.34 19.86
C PRO A 12 -11.66 0.63 19.88
N LEU A 13 -12.40 0.12 20.88
CA LEU A 13 -13.80 0.46 21.09
C LEU A 13 -14.00 1.82 21.80
N ASP A 14 -12.94 2.39 22.37
CA ASP A 14 -12.95 3.75 22.91
C ASP A 14 -12.55 4.75 21.80
N GLN A 15 -13.49 5.59 21.41
CA GLN A 15 -13.33 6.59 20.34
C GLN A 15 -12.24 7.65 20.63
N ASN A 16 -11.75 7.75 21.85
CA ASN A 16 -10.65 8.64 22.22
C ASN A 16 -9.28 8.05 21.88
N ASN A 17 -9.21 6.76 21.56
CA ASN A 17 -7.97 6.11 21.16
C ASN A 17 -7.77 6.14 19.64
N HIS A 18 -6.56 6.47 19.23
CA HIS A 18 -6.16 6.53 17.82
C HIS A 18 -5.53 5.22 17.34
N VAL A 19 -4.91 4.45 18.24
CA VAL A 19 -4.14 3.25 17.93
C VAL A 19 -4.59 2.10 18.82
N GLY A 20 -5.01 1.00 18.20
CA GLY A 20 -5.33 -0.26 18.87
C GLY A 20 -4.11 -1.19 18.98
N PRO A 21 -4.33 -2.46 19.42
CA PRO A 21 -3.27 -3.44 19.52
C PRO A 21 -2.89 -3.99 18.14
N LEU A 22 -1.69 -4.56 18.02
CA LEU A 22 -1.35 -5.47 16.94
C LEU A 22 -2.16 -6.77 17.09
N ILE A 23 -2.23 -7.54 15.99
CA ILE A 23 -3.11 -8.71 15.94
C ILE A 23 -2.69 -9.81 16.93
N ASP A 24 -1.37 -10.02 17.09
CA ASP A 24 -0.80 -11.07 17.95
C ASP A 24 0.64 -10.75 18.36
N GLN A 25 1.25 -11.70 19.09
CA GLN A 25 2.62 -11.57 19.56
C GLN A 25 3.66 -11.68 18.44
N ASP A 26 3.36 -12.40 17.36
CA ASP A 26 4.27 -12.48 16.20
C ASP A 26 4.36 -11.15 15.48
N ALA A 27 3.24 -10.42 15.37
CA ALA A 27 3.24 -9.04 14.85
C ALA A 27 4.07 -8.09 15.75
N VAL A 28 4.03 -8.26 17.09
CA VAL A 28 4.89 -7.51 18.02
C VAL A 28 6.36 -7.84 17.81
N ASN A 29 6.70 -9.11 17.66
CA ASN A 29 8.07 -9.55 17.40
C ASN A 29 8.59 -8.99 16.08
N ASN A 30 7.78 -9.02 15.02
CA ASN A 30 8.10 -8.44 13.71
C ASN A 30 8.31 -6.92 13.80
N TYR A 31 7.46 -6.22 14.56
CA TYR A 31 7.61 -4.80 14.83
C TYR A 31 8.95 -4.46 15.49
N LEU A 32 9.31 -5.18 16.55
CA LEU A 32 10.58 -4.97 17.28
C LEU A 32 11.79 -5.30 16.37
N HIS A 33 11.70 -6.41 15.63
CA HIS A 33 12.72 -6.81 14.67
C HIS A 33 12.92 -5.74 13.59
N ALA A 34 11.85 -5.15 13.06
CA ALA A 34 11.94 -4.13 12.02
C ALA A 34 12.66 -2.87 12.52
N ILE A 35 12.42 -2.43 13.75
CA ILE A 35 13.13 -1.30 14.35
C ILE A 35 14.62 -1.62 14.49
N GLU A 36 14.95 -2.81 15.01
CA GLU A 36 16.34 -3.24 15.18
C GLU A 36 17.05 -3.37 13.81
N ALA A 37 16.41 -3.97 12.83
CA ALA A 37 16.96 -4.12 11.49
C ALA A 37 17.22 -2.75 10.83
N ALA A 38 16.26 -1.83 10.90
CA ALA A 38 16.46 -0.48 10.38
C ALA A 38 17.65 0.22 11.02
N GLN A 39 17.84 0.09 12.33
CA GLN A 39 19.01 0.67 13.02
C GLN A 39 20.32 0.01 12.58
N LYS A 40 20.35 -1.30 12.39
CA LYS A 40 21.53 -2.04 11.89
C LYS A 40 21.92 -1.64 10.47
N GLU A 41 20.93 -1.30 9.64
CA GLU A 41 21.13 -0.81 8.28
C GLU A 41 21.55 0.68 8.21
N GLY A 42 21.58 1.37 9.36
CA GLY A 42 22.01 2.76 9.47
C GLY A 42 20.86 3.75 9.72
N GLY A 43 19.64 3.26 9.91
CA GLY A 43 18.48 4.08 10.23
C GLY A 43 18.58 4.78 11.57
N LYS A 44 18.02 5.99 11.65
CA LYS A 44 18.01 6.79 12.87
C LYS A 44 16.60 6.90 13.43
N VAL A 45 16.39 6.41 14.64
CA VAL A 45 15.12 6.54 15.34
C VAL A 45 14.89 8.00 15.74
N LEU A 46 13.81 8.58 15.23
CA LEU A 46 13.38 9.96 15.50
C LEU A 46 12.28 10.03 16.55
N VAL A 47 11.45 8.98 16.63
CA VAL A 47 10.44 8.77 17.67
C VAL A 47 10.55 7.32 18.11
N GLU A 48 10.83 7.13 19.40
CA GLU A 48 11.01 5.82 20.02
C GLU A 48 9.71 5.00 19.96
N GLY A 49 9.85 3.76 19.47
CA GLY A 49 8.84 2.73 19.56
C GLY A 49 8.87 1.98 20.89
N GLY A 50 8.30 0.79 20.90
CA GLY A 50 8.36 -0.15 22.02
C GLY A 50 6.98 -0.68 22.42
N VAL A 51 7.00 -1.75 23.22
CA VAL A 51 5.79 -2.40 23.73
C VAL A 51 5.29 -1.67 24.97
N LEU A 52 3.98 -1.45 25.02
CA LEU A 52 3.32 -0.90 26.22
C LEU A 52 2.99 -2.02 27.20
N SER A 53 3.08 -1.70 28.49
CA SER A 53 2.78 -2.62 29.58
C SER A 53 2.01 -1.91 30.70
N GLY A 54 1.33 -2.68 31.55
CA GLY A 54 0.54 -2.18 32.66
C GLY A 54 -0.97 -2.28 32.41
N PRO A 55 -1.80 -1.65 33.26
CA PRO A 55 -3.24 -1.73 33.17
C PRO A 55 -3.76 -1.26 31.79
N GLY A 56 -4.59 -2.09 31.17
CA GLY A 56 -5.14 -1.85 29.83
C GLY A 56 -4.28 -2.37 28.66
N TYR A 57 -3.07 -2.90 28.96
CA TYR A 57 -2.14 -3.45 27.95
C TYR A 57 -1.77 -4.92 28.23
N GLU A 58 -2.60 -5.63 28.96
CA GLU A 58 -2.33 -7.01 29.45
C GLU A 58 -2.14 -8.01 28.31
N SER A 59 -2.65 -7.72 27.11
CA SER A 59 -2.43 -8.57 25.93
C SER A 59 -0.96 -8.61 25.48
N GLY A 60 -0.15 -7.61 25.86
CA GLY A 60 1.21 -7.46 25.35
C GLY A 60 1.32 -7.05 23.87
N CYS A 61 0.18 -6.78 23.22
CA CYS A 61 0.15 -6.46 21.78
C CYS A 61 0.06 -4.96 21.47
N TYR A 62 0.05 -4.10 22.45
CA TYR A 62 0.05 -2.65 22.24
C TYR A 62 1.48 -2.12 22.07
N VAL A 63 1.70 -1.40 20.98
CA VAL A 63 3.01 -0.82 20.68
C VAL A 63 2.89 0.69 20.41
N LYS A 64 3.97 1.41 20.68
CA LYS A 64 4.07 2.83 20.37
C LYS A 64 4.40 3.01 18.89
N PRO A 65 3.70 3.87 18.14
CA PRO A 65 4.12 4.26 16.80
C PRO A 65 5.54 4.83 16.79
N CYS A 66 6.35 4.38 15.83
CA CYS A 66 7.76 4.71 15.69
C CYS A 66 8.01 5.52 14.41
N ILE A 67 8.98 6.45 14.44
CA ILE A 67 9.45 7.16 13.24
C ILE A 67 10.95 6.91 13.09
N ILE A 68 11.38 6.47 11.92
CA ILE A 68 12.77 6.18 11.60
C ILE A 68 13.17 6.94 10.33
N GLU A 69 14.23 7.75 10.41
CA GLU A 69 14.91 8.26 9.23
C GLU A 69 15.69 7.11 8.59
N ALA A 70 15.41 6.83 7.32
CA ALA A 70 15.92 5.65 6.63
C ALA A 70 16.25 5.98 5.17
N GLU A 71 16.80 5.02 4.45
CA GLU A 71 17.03 5.11 3.01
C GLU A 71 16.23 4.04 2.27
N ASN A 72 15.79 4.34 1.05
CA ASN A 72 14.91 3.47 0.29
C ASN A 72 15.51 2.08 0.00
N HIS A 73 16.83 1.98 -0.08
CA HIS A 73 17.53 0.73 -0.35
C HIS A 73 17.67 -0.21 0.86
N PHE A 74 17.30 0.21 2.06
CA PHE A 74 17.34 -0.67 3.23
C PHE A 74 16.43 -1.88 3.03
N ALA A 75 16.91 -3.08 3.30
CA ALA A 75 16.17 -4.31 3.09
C ALA A 75 14.87 -4.32 3.91
N ILE A 76 14.90 -3.78 5.13
CA ILE A 76 13.71 -3.71 5.98
C ILE A 76 12.69 -2.70 5.47
N VAL A 77 13.10 -1.65 4.76
CA VAL A 77 12.18 -0.68 4.13
C VAL A 77 11.42 -1.32 2.96
N GLN A 78 12.05 -2.28 2.27
CA GLN A 78 11.47 -3.05 1.18
C GLN A 78 10.53 -4.16 1.66
N HIS A 79 10.47 -4.41 2.96
CA HIS A 79 9.65 -5.47 3.57
C HIS A 79 8.40 -4.88 4.24
N GLU A 80 7.25 -5.50 3.99
CA GLU A 80 6.00 -5.14 4.68
C GLU A 80 6.02 -5.65 6.12
N THR A 81 6.06 -4.73 7.09
CA THR A 81 6.10 -5.08 8.54
C THR A 81 4.70 -5.24 9.15
N PHE A 82 3.70 -4.59 8.59
CA PHE A 82 2.31 -4.55 9.08
C PHE A 82 2.19 -4.04 10.53
N ALA A 83 2.96 -3.00 10.86
CA ALA A 83 3.03 -2.39 12.18
C ALA A 83 3.22 -0.86 12.07
N PRO A 84 2.96 -0.08 13.14
CA PRO A 84 2.99 1.37 13.07
C PRO A 84 4.43 1.94 13.08
N ILE A 85 5.18 1.68 12.02
CA ILE A 85 6.50 2.27 11.75
C ILE A 85 6.38 3.18 10.54
N LEU A 86 6.81 4.44 10.70
CA LEU A 86 6.93 5.39 9.60
C LEU A 86 8.40 5.58 9.26
N TYR A 87 8.80 5.18 8.06
CA TYR A 87 10.10 5.52 7.49
C TYR A 87 10.03 6.89 6.83
N VAL A 88 10.98 7.75 7.13
CA VAL A 88 11.11 9.10 6.55
C VAL A 88 12.41 9.16 5.77
N MET A 89 12.31 9.53 4.51
CA MET A 89 13.44 9.64 3.59
C MET A 89 13.50 11.04 3.01
N LYS A 90 14.70 11.53 2.76
CA LYS A 90 14.92 12.80 2.08
C LYS A 90 15.32 12.54 0.64
N TYR A 91 14.84 13.38 -0.25
CA TYR A 91 15.31 13.45 -1.63
C TYR A 91 15.71 14.91 -1.95
N THR A 92 16.52 15.10 -2.96
CA THR A 92 17.10 16.42 -3.30
C THR A 92 16.81 16.86 -4.72
N GLY A 93 16.26 15.97 -5.54
CA GLY A 93 15.89 16.20 -6.93
C GLY A 93 14.48 16.78 -7.11
N ASP A 94 13.94 16.56 -8.27
CA ASP A 94 12.58 16.96 -8.64
C ASP A 94 11.53 15.90 -8.28
N VAL A 95 10.29 16.13 -8.68
CA VAL A 95 9.17 15.20 -8.45
C VAL A 95 9.40 13.82 -9.11
N HIS A 96 10.12 13.77 -10.23
CA HIS A 96 10.38 12.49 -10.92
C HIS A 96 11.34 11.62 -10.13
N GLU A 97 12.31 12.19 -9.43
CA GLU A 97 13.19 11.45 -8.52
C GLU A 97 12.38 10.91 -7.33
N ALA A 98 11.50 11.72 -6.73
CA ALA A 98 10.61 11.28 -5.66
C ALA A 98 9.68 10.14 -6.11
N ILE A 99 9.11 10.23 -7.32
CA ILE A 99 8.29 9.16 -7.92
C ILE A 99 9.11 7.89 -8.13
N ALA A 100 10.35 8.01 -8.64
CA ALA A 100 11.23 6.87 -8.84
C ALA A 100 11.58 6.16 -7.52
N MET A 101 11.87 6.92 -6.46
CA MET A 101 12.09 6.37 -5.12
C MET A 101 10.83 5.68 -4.58
N GLN A 102 9.66 6.30 -4.70
CA GLN A 102 8.40 5.73 -4.26
C GLN A 102 8.06 4.44 -5.00
N ASN A 103 8.31 4.39 -6.31
CA ASN A 103 8.07 3.20 -7.13
C ASN A 103 9.11 2.10 -6.93
N GLY A 104 10.28 2.43 -6.36
CA GLY A 104 11.41 1.53 -6.14
C GLY A 104 11.22 0.56 -4.96
N VAL A 105 9.99 0.08 -4.73
CA VAL A 105 9.63 -0.93 -3.72
C VAL A 105 8.76 -2.01 -4.35
N PRO A 106 8.72 -3.25 -3.80
CA PRO A 106 7.90 -4.34 -4.34
C PRO A 106 6.39 -4.12 -4.23
N GLN A 107 5.96 -3.28 -3.29
CA GLN A 107 4.54 -3.00 -3.02
C GLN A 107 4.04 -1.83 -3.86
N GLY A 108 2.73 -1.81 -4.12
CA GLY A 108 2.09 -0.75 -4.91
C GLY A 108 0.61 -0.59 -4.58
N LEU A 109 0.25 -0.58 -3.28
CA LEU A 109 -1.16 -0.49 -2.88
C LEU A 109 -1.68 0.94 -2.96
N SER A 110 -1.09 1.85 -2.17
CA SER A 110 -1.59 3.22 -2.04
C SER A 110 -0.45 4.22 -1.90
N SER A 111 -0.62 5.37 -2.52
CA SER A 111 0.35 6.46 -2.53
C SER A 111 -0.34 7.82 -2.46
N ALA A 112 0.40 8.84 -2.06
CA ALA A 112 -0.08 10.21 -2.06
C ALA A 112 1.04 11.21 -2.31
N ILE A 113 0.72 12.29 -3.01
CA ILE A 113 1.56 13.47 -3.14
C ILE A 113 0.92 14.66 -2.44
N MET A 114 1.71 15.43 -1.72
CA MET A 114 1.30 16.71 -1.13
C MET A 114 2.02 17.84 -1.88
N THR A 115 1.30 18.54 -2.75
CA THR A 115 1.86 19.60 -3.59
C THR A 115 0.83 20.67 -3.93
N ASN A 116 1.28 21.88 -4.18
CA ASN A 116 0.49 22.96 -4.75
C ASN A 116 0.80 23.19 -6.24
N GLU A 117 1.73 22.41 -6.79
CA GLU A 117 2.16 22.53 -8.19
C GLU A 117 1.35 21.58 -9.07
N LEU A 118 0.56 22.14 -9.98
CA LEU A 118 -0.28 21.36 -10.90
C LEU A 118 0.54 20.36 -11.72
N LYS A 119 1.70 20.77 -12.22
CA LYS A 119 2.56 19.89 -13.03
C LYS A 119 3.10 18.70 -12.26
N GLU A 120 3.38 18.84 -10.98
CA GLU A 120 3.82 17.73 -10.12
C GLU A 120 2.68 16.76 -9.87
N SER A 121 1.46 17.25 -9.60
CA SER A 121 0.29 16.37 -9.43
C SER A 121 -0.04 15.62 -10.72
N GLU A 122 0.01 16.26 -11.88
CA GLU A 122 -0.20 15.62 -13.18
C GLU A 122 0.89 14.57 -13.48
N ALA A 123 2.15 14.87 -13.20
CA ALA A 123 3.24 13.91 -13.35
C ALA A 123 3.03 12.69 -12.45
N PHE A 124 2.65 12.90 -11.19
CA PHE A 124 2.39 11.83 -10.22
C PHE A 124 1.21 10.92 -10.62
N LEU A 125 0.15 11.49 -11.21
CA LEU A 125 -1.04 10.74 -11.65
C LEU A 125 -0.91 10.17 -13.06
N SER A 126 0.15 10.51 -13.81
CA SER A 126 0.35 10.02 -15.18
C SER A 126 0.69 8.53 -15.24
N ALA A 127 0.66 7.94 -16.43
CA ALA A 127 1.06 6.57 -16.67
C ALA A 127 2.55 6.28 -16.32
N ALA A 128 3.39 7.31 -16.27
CA ALA A 128 4.79 7.24 -15.81
C ALA A 128 4.97 7.70 -14.36
N GLY A 129 3.87 7.96 -13.67
CA GLY A 129 3.84 8.45 -12.30
C GLY A 129 3.84 7.35 -11.25
N SER A 130 2.95 7.45 -10.27
CA SER A 130 2.85 6.47 -9.19
C SER A 130 2.41 5.10 -9.68
N ASP A 131 3.21 4.07 -9.37
CA ASP A 131 2.93 2.66 -9.65
C ASP A 131 2.18 2.02 -8.47
N CYS A 132 1.04 2.61 -8.15
CA CYS A 132 0.13 2.15 -7.10
C CYS A 132 -1.30 2.07 -7.62
N GLY A 133 -2.09 1.17 -7.03
CA GLY A 133 -3.52 1.05 -7.34
C GLY A 133 -4.34 2.26 -6.91
N ILE A 134 -3.87 2.97 -5.87
CA ILE A 134 -4.46 4.22 -5.37
C ILE A 134 -3.38 5.30 -5.39
N ALA A 135 -3.63 6.40 -6.08
CA ALA A 135 -2.76 7.56 -6.14
C ALA A 135 -3.56 8.83 -5.79
N ASN A 136 -3.25 9.41 -4.67
CA ASN A 136 -3.98 10.56 -4.11
C ASN A 136 -3.17 11.85 -4.21
N VAL A 137 -3.86 12.99 -4.30
CA VAL A 137 -3.25 14.32 -4.26
C VAL A 137 -3.84 15.10 -3.10
N ASN A 138 -2.97 15.61 -2.21
CA ASN A 138 -3.32 16.43 -1.05
C ASN A 138 -4.30 15.76 -0.06
N ILE A 139 -4.29 14.43 -0.05
CA ILE A 139 -5.00 13.60 0.94
C ILE A 139 -4.12 12.39 1.27
N GLY A 140 -4.27 11.81 2.46
CA GLY A 140 -3.47 10.66 2.89
C GLY A 140 -3.75 9.38 2.10
N THR A 141 -2.91 8.38 2.31
CA THR A 141 -2.99 7.06 1.65
C THR A 141 -4.05 6.13 2.25
N SER A 142 -4.55 6.43 3.44
CA SER A 142 -5.65 5.70 4.10
C SER A 142 -7.01 6.19 3.61
N GLY A 143 -7.99 5.30 3.63
CA GLY A 143 -9.34 5.66 3.24
C GLY A 143 -9.66 5.30 1.80
N ALA A 144 -9.98 4.02 1.60
CA ALA A 144 -10.68 3.58 0.40
C ALA A 144 -12.14 4.00 0.51
N GLU A 145 -12.60 4.76 -0.46
CA GLU A 145 -14.00 5.12 -0.58
C GLU A 145 -14.73 4.05 -1.41
N ILE A 146 -15.92 3.61 -0.97
CA ILE A 146 -16.62 2.46 -1.58
C ILE A 146 -16.93 2.67 -3.07
N GLY A 147 -17.04 3.90 -3.54
CA GLY A 147 -17.22 4.22 -4.95
C GLY A 147 -15.94 4.09 -5.79
N GLY A 148 -14.78 4.08 -5.14
CA GLY A 148 -13.47 3.92 -5.76
C GLY A 148 -13.01 2.47 -5.81
N ALA A 149 -12.34 2.08 -6.89
CA ALA A 149 -11.77 0.75 -7.03
C ALA A 149 -10.55 0.60 -6.10
N PHE A 150 -10.64 -0.29 -5.11
CA PHE A 150 -9.57 -0.59 -4.17
C PHE A 150 -8.73 -1.78 -4.64
N GLY A 151 -7.43 -1.63 -4.63
CA GLY A 151 -6.49 -2.69 -4.96
C GLY A 151 -5.13 -2.12 -5.31
N GLY A 152 -4.14 -2.99 -5.48
CA GLY A 152 -2.75 -2.61 -5.68
C GLY A 152 -2.16 -3.10 -6.99
N GLU A 153 -0.94 -2.71 -7.21
CA GLU A 153 -0.06 -3.15 -8.28
C GLU A 153 1.12 -3.93 -7.69
N LYS A 154 1.93 -4.52 -8.53
CA LYS A 154 3.11 -5.31 -8.16
C LYS A 154 2.76 -6.44 -7.16
N GLU A 155 3.49 -6.59 -6.06
CA GLU A 155 3.22 -7.65 -5.06
C GLU A 155 1.90 -7.47 -4.31
N THR A 156 1.31 -6.28 -4.32
CA THR A 156 -0.01 -6.03 -3.73
C THR A 156 -1.18 -6.46 -4.63
N GLY A 157 -0.88 -7.08 -5.77
CA GLY A 157 -1.84 -7.67 -6.70
C GLY A 157 -2.34 -6.71 -7.76
N GLY A 158 -3.05 -7.22 -8.76
CA GLY A 158 -3.59 -6.47 -9.90
C GLY A 158 -5.11 -6.46 -9.97
N GLY A 159 -5.80 -7.02 -8.97
CA GLY A 159 -7.26 -6.97 -8.87
C GLY A 159 -7.78 -5.67 -8.29
N ARG A 160 -9.07 -5.46 -8.42
CA ARG A 160 -9.75 -4.33 -7.78
C ARG A 160 -11.01 -4.81 -7.08
N GLU A 161 -11.24 -4.28 -5.89
CA GLU A 161 -12.42 -4.47 -5.06
C GLU A 161 -13.19 -3.15 -4.98
N SER A 162 -14.51 -3.22 -4.81
CA SER A 162 -15.40 -2.06 -4.87
C SER A 162 -15.30 -1.26 -6.20
N GLY A 163 -16.01 -0.15 -6.31
CA GLY A 163 -16.14 0.58 -7.56
C GLY A 163 -17.17 -0.04 -8.52
N SER A 164 -17.47 0.68 -9.59
CA SER A 164 -18.61 0.40 -10.50
C SER A 164 -18.51 -0.93 -11.26
N ASP A 165 -17.32 -1.46 -11.47
CA ASP A 165 -17.07 -2.66 -12.29
C ASP A 165 -16.40 -3.83 -11.52
N ALA A 166 -16.27 -3.72 -10.21
CA ALA A 166 -15.67 -4.75 -9.35
C ALA A 166 -16.31 -6.12 -9.51
N TRP A 167 -17.63 -6.18 -9.81
CA TRP A 167 -18.35 -7.42 -10.06
C TRP A 167 -17.75 -8.26 -11.19
N LYS A 168 -17.05 -7.65 -12.15
CA LYS A 168 -16.44 -8.35 -13.29
C LYS A 168 -15.34 -9.33 -12.87
N VAL A 169 -14.63 -9.08 -11.76
CA VAL A 169 -13.56 -9.96 -11.26
C VAL A 169 -14.11 -11.30 -10.74
N TYR A 170 -15.39 -11.34 -10.37
CA TYR A 170 -16.06 -12.54 -9.92
C TYR A 170 -16.69 -13.34 -11.07
N MET A 171 -16.59 -12.85 -12.31
CA MET A 171 -17.21 -13.44 -13.50
C MET A 171 -16.17 -14.14 -14.37
N ARG A 172 -16.47 -15.36 -14.79
CA ARG A 172 -15.67 -16.04 -15.79
C ARG A 172 -15.96 -15.48 -17.17
N ARG A 173 -14.95 -14.97 -17.85
CA ARG A 173 -15.07 -14.51 -19.23
C ARG A 173 -14.94 -15.71 -20.17
N GLN A 174 -15.91 -15.86 -21.09
CA GLN A 174 -15.90 -16.88 -22.12
C GLN A 174 -16.40 -16.28 -23.42
N THR A 175 -15.67 -16.52 -24.51
CA THR A 175 -16.15 -16.19 -25.86
C THR A 175 -16.83 -17.42 -26.45
N ASN A 176 -18.02 -17.24 -26.96
CA ASN A 176 -18.79 -18.29 -27.64
C ASN A 176 -19.11 -17.83 -29.05
N THR A 177 -18.90 -18.72 -30.00
CA THR A 177 -19.35 -18.54 -31.39
C THR A 177 -20.21 -19.73 -31.75
N ILE A 178 -21.43 -19.48 -32.20
CA ILE A 178 -22.38 -20.51 -32.62
C ILE A 178 -22.62 -20.35 -34.10
N ASN A 179 -22.35 -21.40 -34.87
CA ASN A 179 -22.68 -21.48 -36.28
C ASN A 179 -24.08 -22.09 -36.44
N TYR A 180 -25.01 -21.32 -37.01
CA TYR A 180 -26.39 -21.77 -37.28
C TYR A 180 -26.61 -22.28 -38.71
N SER A 181 -25.54 -22.28 -39.55
CA SER A 181 -25.62 -22.81 -40.92
C SER A 181 -25.26 -24.29 -40.99
N ASP A 182 -25.68 -24.96 -42.07
CA ASP A 182 -25.32 -26.36 -42.33
C ASP A 182 -23.90 -26.47 -42.97
N SER A 183 -23.20 -25.38 -43.15
CA SER A 183 -21.85 -25.34 -43.69
C SER A 183 -20.82 -25.08 -42.59
N LEU A 184 -19.61 -25.60 -42.75
CA LEU A 184 -18.44 -25.31 -41.89
C LEU A 184 -17.67 -24.14 -42.49
N PRO A 185 -17.81 -22.89 -41.95
CA PRO A 185 -17.02 -21.76 -42.41
C PRO A 185 -15.59 -21.93 -41.88
N LEU A 186 -14.67 -22.20 -42.78
CA LEU A 186 -13.25 -22.31 -42.44
C LEU A 186 -12.62 -20.92 -42.45
N ALA A 187 -11.65 -20.70 -41.51
CA ALA A 187 -10.93 -19.45 -41.43
C ALA A 187 -10.12 -19.19 -42.70
N GLN A 188 -9.92 -17.90 -43.02
CA GLN A 188 -9.04 -17.44 -44.12
C GLN A 188 -9.44 -17.95 -45.52
N GLY A 189 -10.74 -18.27 -45.73
CA GLY A 189 -11.23 -18.67 -47.03
C GLY A 189 -10.72 -20.04 -47.52
N ILE A 190 -10.20 -20.87 -46.63
CA ILE A 190 -9.79 -22.25 -46.95
C ILE A 190 -11.03 -23.03 -47.40
N LYS A 191 -10.95 -23.76 -48.49
CA LYS A 191 -11.97 -24.67 -49.02
C LYS A 191 -11.39 -26.05 -49.18
N PHE A 192 -12.15 -27.05 -48.74
CA PHE A 192 -11.88 -28.45 -49.00
C PHE A 192 -13.00 -29.00 -49.90
N ASP A 193 -12.66 -29.73 -50.95
CA ASP A 193 -13.62 -30.53 -51.70
C ASP A 193 -13.81 -31.83 -50.97
N LEU A 194 -14.88 -31.94 -50.19
CA LEU A 194 -15.27 -33.12 -49.41
C LEU A 194 -16.36 -33.89 -50.12
#